data_28bc35a4df1073a19677010608cc662b
#
_entry.id   28bc35a4df1073a19677010608cc662b
#
_cell.length_a   1.000
_cell.length_b   1.000
_cell.length_c   1.000
_cell.angle_alpha   90.00
_cell.angle_beta   90.00
_cell.angle_gamma   90.00
#
_symmetry.space_group_name_H-M   'P 1'
#
loop_
_entity.id
_entity.type
_entity.pdbx_description
1 polymer ?
#
loop_
_entity_poly.entity_id
_entity_poly.type
_entity_poly.pdbx_seq_one_letter_code
_entity_poly.pdbx_strand_id
1 'polypeptide(L)'
;MDNEQSRPVILSVVSPVYNGAKYLEPFLRSVLQQSFPHFELIMVDDGSTDSSIEIIKTYQKKDSRIHLIGQNHKGAGSARNFGLSRAKGQYIIFLDCDDWFSEDFFKTMIDRIEADQSDIAICEFFIYNQQTGEMGKSAIPETRNQKIERTNLVFDIFAPNPWTKLYRISFLKKKELLFQEIPSCNDWSFAYTSLACAEKISVIRKPLVYYRTKTTTSISSYRYKRTKDIVWAIKYLRQELKSRALFSQYKEGFARKSISHLVYEALSDQGVKVFYVLFRNLLMVNDFAVYKAFVQKVIQYLGKQYRKLITKPKK
;
A
#
# COMPACT_ATOMS: atom_id res chain seq x y z
N MET A 1 23.33 36.81 9.91
CA MET A 1 22.87 36.11 8.69
C MET A 1 23.36 34.70 8.82
N ASP A 2 22.58 33.90 9.50
CA ASP A 2 22.96 32.52 9.80
C ASP A 2 22.93 31.71 8.52
N ASN A 3 24.08 31.10 8.22
CA ASN A 3 24.29 30.16 7.15
C ASN A 3 23.25 29.03 7.32
N GLU A 4 22.13 29.04 6.60
CA GLU A 4 21.29 27.89 6.39
C GLU A 4 22.07 26.87 5.53
N GLN A 5 23.10 26.27 6.13
CA GLN A 5 23.67 25.04 5.62
C GLN A 5 22.50 24.05 5.52
N SER A 6 22.18 23.65 4.31
CA SER A 6 21.09 22.74 4.00
C SER A 6 21.16 21.52 4.93
N ARG A 7 20.30 21.49 5.94
CA ARG A 7 20.20 20.33 6.84
C ARG A 7 19.98 19.09 6.00
N PRO A 8 20.67 17.96 6.26
CA PRO A 8 20.58 16.79 5.42
C PRO A 8 19.11 16.28 5.38
N VAL A 9 18.61 15.98 4.19
CA VAL A 9 17.33 15.33 4.01
C VAL A 9 17.42 13.91 4.56
N ILE A 10 16.63 13.59 5.56
CA ILE A 10 16.57 12.26 6.18
C ILE A 10 15.44 11.43 5.55
N LEU A 11 14.28 12.04 5.31
CA LEU A 11 13.10 11.37 4.78
C LEU A 11 12.70 11.94 3.42
N SER A 12 12.54 11.10 2.42
CA SER A 12 11.85 11.45 1.17
C SER A 12 10.40 10.97 1.23
N VAL A 13 9.47 11.90 1.06
CA VAL A 13 8.04 11.63 0.93
C VAL A 13 7.69 11.70 -0.54
N VAL A 14 7.21 10.62 -1.13
CA VAL A 14 6.80 10.58 -2.54
C VAL A 14 5.28 10.46 -2.62
N SER A 15 4.65 11.38 -3.34
CA SER A 15 3.20 11.36 -3.54
C SER A 15 2.86 11.47 -5.03
N PRO A 16 2.25 10.43 -5.64
CA PRO A 16 1.69 10.53 -6.97
C PRO A 16 0.42 11.39 -6.95
N VAL A 17 0.26 12.24 -7.95
CA VAL A 17 -0.90 13.12 -8.11
C VAL A 17 -1.48 12.95 -9.51
N TYR A 18 -2.78 12.70 -9.60
CA TYR A 18 -3.55 12.74 -10.83
C TYR A 18 -4.98 13.22 -10.54
N ASN A 19 -5.30 14.43 -10.96
CA ASN A 19 -6.60 15.06 -10.74
C ASN A 19 -7.03 15.03 -9.25
N GLY A 20 -6.10 15.44 -8.37
CA GLY A 20 -6.22 15.37 -6.91
C GLY A 20 -6.61 16.69 -6.23
N ALA A 21 -6.91 17.76 -6.97
CA ALA A 21 -7.10 19.12 -6.46
C ALA A 21 -7.98 19.19 -5.21
N LYS A 22 -9.07 18.42 -5.19
CA LYS A 22 -10.02 18.37 -4.07
C LYS A 22 -9.39 17.97 -2.72
N TYR A 23 -8.33 17.17 -2.73
CA TYR A 23 -7.76 16.56 -1.53
C TYR A 23 -6.36 17.10 -1.19
N LEU A 24 -5.73 17.82 -2.13
CA LEU A 24 -4.35 18.27 -1.98
C LEU A 24 -4.15 19.21 -0.78
N GLU A 25 -5.08 20.09 -0.48
CA GLU A 25 -4.88 21.05 0.60
C GLU A 25 -4.82 20.37 1.99
N PRO A 26 -5.76 19.50 2.39
CA PRO A 26 -5.65 18.74 3.63
C PRO A 26 -4.40 17.86 3.69
N PHE A 27 -4.03 17.21 2.57
CA PHE A 27 -2.82 16.42 2.45
C PHE A 27 -1.57 17.27 2.72
N LEU A 28 -1.37 18.36 1.98
CA LEU A 28 -0.21 19.24 2.10
C LEU A 28 -0.09 19.82 3.50
N ARG A 29 -1.20 20.27 4.11
CA ARG A 29 -1.21 20.76 5.48
C ARG A 29 -0.72 19.70 6.47
N SER A 30 -1.23 18.48 6.41
CA SER A 30 -0.86 17.40 7.32
C SER A 30 0.60 16.94 7.16
N VAL A 31 1.15 17.02 5.93
CA VAL A 31 2.57 16.72 5.65
C VAL A 31 3.48 17.84 6.13
N LEU A 32 3.13 19.10 5.86
CA LEU A 32 3.98 20.25 6.20
C LEU A 32 4.00 20.57 7.71
N GLN A 33 2.96 20.18 8.45
CA GLN A 33 2.83 20.33 9.89
C GLN A 33 3.46 19.18 10.69
N GLN A 34 4.14 18.24 10.04
CA GLN A 34 4.81 17.15 10.74
C GLN A 34 5.87 17.69 11.72
N SER A 35 5.92 17.12 12.94
CA SER A 35 6.88 17.47 13.98
C SER A 35 8.34 17.13 13.64
N PHE A 36 8.57 16.32 12.60
CA PHE A 36 9.88 15.98 12.05
C PHE A 36 10.20 16.86 10.83
N PRO A 37 11.17 17.80 10.91
CA PRO A 37 11.36 18.79 9.86
C PRO A 37 12.30 18.38 8.72
N HIS A 38 13.09 17.30 8.88
CA HIS A 38 14.17 16.91 7.96
C HIS A 38 13.66 16.03 6.82
N PHE A 39 12.71 16.52 6.03
CA PHE A 39 12.15 15.78 4.89
C PHE A 39 12.10 16.63 3.62
N GLU A 40 12.03 15.97 2.49
CA GLU A 40 11.59 16.51 1.21
C GLU A 40 10.23 15.88 0.82
N LEU A 41 9.38 16.64 0.14
CA LEU A 41 8.12 16.18 -0.42
C LEU A 41 8.18 16.23 -1.94
N ILE A 42 8.27 15.07 -2.58
CA ILE A 42 8.32 14.91 -4.03
C ILE A 42 6.90 14.62 -4.52
N MET A 43 6.26 15.65 -5.07
CA MET A 43 4.93 15.56 -5.69
C MET A 43 5.13 15.19 -7.16
N VAL A 44 4.68 14.00 -7.56
CA VAL A 44 4.81 13.53 -8.95
C VAL A 44 3.49 13.66 -9.66
N ASP A 45 3.34 14.72 -10.46
CA ASP A 45 2.15 14.91 -11.29
C ASP A 45 2.15 13.93 -12.46
N ASP A 46 1.13 13.11 -12.54
CA ASP A 46 0.93 12.09 -13.58
C ASP A 46 0.01 12.60 -14.72
N GLY A 47 0.18 13.85 -15.12
CA GLY A 47 -0.57 14.47 -16.21
C GLY A 47 -1.95 14.96 -15.79
N SER A 48 -2.07 15.65 -14.65
CA SER A 48 -3.33 16.23 -14.18
C SER A 48 -3.87 17.30 -15.16
N THR A 49 -5.19 17.35 -15.26
CA THR A 49 -5.94 18.32 -16.08
C THR A 49 -6.81 19.27 -15.26
N ASP A 50 -6.82 19.07 -13.92
CA ASP A 50 -7.49 19.95 -12.96
C ASP A 50 -6.48 20.96 -12.35
N SER A 51 -6.88 21.69 -11.32
CA SER A 51 -6.04 22.69 -10.64
C SER A 51 -4.97 22.10 -9.70
N SER A 52 -4.66 20.80 -9.80
CA SER A 52 -3.67 20.15 -8.92
C SER A 52 -2.29 20.81 -8.99
N ILE A 53 -1.82 21.08 -10.20
CA ILE A 53 -0.50 21.69 -10.44
C ILE A 53 -0.41 23.09 -9.83
N GLU A 54 -1.45 23.90 -10.01
CA GLU A 54 -1.52 25.27 -9.48
C GLU A 54 -1.50 25.29 -7.95
N ILE A 55 -2.24 24.37 -7.31
CA ILE A 55 -2.26 24.21 -5.86
C ILE A 55 -0.85 23.86 -5.37
N ILE A 56 -0.22 22.84 -5.94
CA ILE A 56 1.13 22.40 -5.52
C ILE A 56 2.15 23.52 -5.69
N LYS A 57 2.15 24.23 -6.83
CA LYS A 57 3.01 25.39 -7.08
C LYS A 57 2.83 26.50 -6.07
N THR A 58 1.59 26.73 -5.62
CA THR A 58 1.30 27.73 -4.59
C THR A 58 1.92 27.38 -3.25
N TYR A 59 1.88 26.10 -2.86
CA TYR A 59 2.54 25.61 -1.64
C TYR A 59 4.07 25.56 -1.79
N GLN A 60 4.59 25.18 -2.96
CA GLN A 60 6.02 25.13 -3.24
C GLN A 60 6.70 26.51 -3.10
N LYS A 61 5.99 27.60 -3.45
CA LYS A 61 6.49 28.98 -3.23
C LYS A 61 6.62 29.35 -1.76
N LYS A 62 5.91 28.65 -0.87
CA LYS A 62 5.89 28.94 0.58
C LYS A 62 6.79 27.99 1.37
N ASP A 63 7.10 26.80 0.83
CA ASP A 63 7.89 25.79 1.50
C ASP A 63 8.86 25.10 0.54
N SER A 64 10.14 25.34 0.74
CA SER A 64 11.22 24.83 -0.12
C SER A 64 11.40 23.30 -0.09
N ARG A 65 10.76 22.61 0.86
CA ARG A 65 10.78 21.14 0.94
C ARG A 65 9.94 20.47 -0.14
N ILE A 66 9.05 21.20 -0.82
CA ILE A 66 8.16 20.68 -1.86
C ILE A 66 8.86 20.71 -3.22
N HIS A 67 8.92 19.59 -3.89
CA HIS A 67 9.45 19.42 -5.24
C HIS A 67 8.37 18.86 -6.16
N LEU A 68 7.88 19.68 -7.10
CA LEU A 68 6.95 19.24 -8.12
C LEU A 68 7.73 18.74 -9.34
N ILE A 69 7.48 17.50 -9.74
CA ILE A 69 7.97 16.90 -10.98
C ILE A 69 6.80 16.32 -11.76
N GLY A 70 6.88 16.28 -13.09
CA GLY A 70 5.79 15.79 -13.93
C GLY A 70 6.21 14.63 -14.81
N GLN A 71 5.26 13.80 -15.15
CA GLN A 71 5.38 12.79 -16.20
C GLN A 71 4.11 12.74 -17.05
N ASN A 72 4.19 12.16 -18.24
CA ASN A 72 2.98 11.81 -19.01
C ASN A 72 2.22 10.70 -18.25
N HIS A 73 0.89 10.69 -18.36
CA HIS A 73 0.04 9.76 -17.61
C HIS A 73 0.43 8.29 -17.83
N LYS A 74 1.12 7.71 -16.83
CA LYS A 74 1.62 6.33 -16.79
C LYS A 74 1.11 5.55 -15.58
N GLY A 75 0.37 6.20 -14.70
CA GLY A 75 -0.20 5.61 -13.49
C GLY A 75 0.68 5.75 -12.24
N ALA A 76 0.06 5.52 -11.08
CA ALA A 76 0.66 5.75 -9.77
C ALA A 76 1.92 4.91 -9.51
N GLY A 77 2.02 3.69 -10.07
CA GLY A 77 3.21 2.85 -9.94
C GLY A 77 4.44 3.50 -10.58
N SER A 78 4.30 3.98 -11.83
CA SER A 78 5.35 4.71 -12.54
C SER A 78 5.72 6.01 -11.82
N ALA A 79 4.73 6.77 -11.34
CA ALA A 79 4.96 8.00 -10.59
C ALA A 79 5.74 7.75 -9.30
N ARG A 80 5.42 6.68 -8.53
CA ARG A 80 6.20 6.30 -7.34
C ARG A 80 7.63 5.89 -7.67
N ASN A 81 7.85 5.13 -8.76
CA ASN A 81 9.19 4.78 -9.24
C ASN A 81 9.99 6.01 -9.65
N PHE A 82 9.36 6.96 -10.35
CA PHE A 82 9.99 8.22 -10.73
C PHE A 82 10.37 9.04 -9.50
N GLY A 83 9.48 9.17 -8.51
CA GLY A 83 9.78 9.81 -7.24
C GLY A 83 10.92 9.12 -6.46
N LEU A 84 10.92 7.78 -6.40
CA LEU A 84 12.01 7.00 -5.78
C LEU A 84 13.37 7.28 -6.43
N SER A 85 13.42 7.43 -7.75
CA SER A 85 14.67 7.74 -8.49
C SER A 85 15.21 9.13 -8.16
N ARG A 86 14.39 10.04 -7.65
CA ARG A 86 14.76 11.43 -7.27
C ARG A 86 15.00 11.61 -5.78
N ALA A 87 14.63 10.60 -4.98
CA ALA A 87 14.72 10.63 -3.52
C ALA A 87 16.18 10.77 -3.03
N LYS A 88 16.41 11.73 -2.13
CA LYS A 88 17.72 12.06 -1.53
C LYS A 88 17.83 11.58 -0.07
N GLY A 89 16.71 11.23 0.56
CA GLY A 89 16.67 10.81 1.95
C GLY A 89 17.35 9.46 2.20
N GLN A 90 17.59 9.19 3.47
CA GLN A 90 17.99 7.86 3.94
C GLN A 90 16.79 6.89 3.95
N TYR A 91 15.62 7.43 4.23
CA TYR A 91 14.33 6.75 4.27
C TYR A 91 13.38 7.29 3.22
N ILE A 92 12.40 6.47 2.85
CA ILE A 92 11.34 6.86 1.93
C ILE A 92 9.98 6.33 2.40
N ILE A 93 8.95 7.14 2.19
CA ILE A 93 7.56 6.76 2.35
C ILE A 93 6.75 7.20 1.13
N PHE A 94 5.78 6.38 0.72
CA PHE A 94 4.90 6.66 -0.40
C PHE A 94 3.51 6.97 0.12
N LEU A 95 3.03 8.20 -0.06
CA LEU A 95 1.76 8.67 0.47
C LEU A 95 0.78 8.99 -0.65
N ASP A 96 -0.48 8.64 -0.49
CA ASP A 96 -1.53 8.99 -1.43
C ASP A 96 -2.08 10.38 -1.09
N CYS A 97 -2.28 11.24 -2.11
CA CYS A 97 -2.62 12.65 -1.93
C CYS A 97 -4.09 12.89 -1.48
N ASP A 98 -4.88 11.84 -1.33
CA ASP A 98 -6.25 11.90 -0.81
C ASP A 98 -6.38 11.55 0.68
N ASP A 99 -5.26 11.21 1.36
CA ASP A 99 -5.19 10.89 2.77
C ASP A 99 -4.62 12.05 3.61
N TRP A 100 -4.61 11.91 4.95
CA TRP A 100 -3.93 12.83 5.87
C TRP A 100 -3.31 12.08 7.05
N PHE A 101 -2.45 12.76 7.84
CA PHE A 101 -1.53 12.11 8.75
C PHE A 101 -1.52 12.78 10.13
N SER A 102 -1.26 11.99 11.20
CA SER A 102 -1.00 12.52 12.53
C SER A 102 0.28 13.36 12.53
N GLU A 103 0.33 14.40 13.35
CA GLU A 103 1.46 15.34 13.42
C GLU A 103 2.79 14.66 13.75
N ASP A 104 2.78 13.58 14.53
CA ASP A 104 3.95 12.83 14.94
C ASP A 104 4.27 11.61 14.03
N PHE A 105 3.61 11.50 12.88
CA PHE A 105 3.76 10.34 11.99
C PHE A 105 5.19 10.10 11.56
N PHE A 106 5.85 11.09 10.95
CA PHE A 106 7.22 10.94 10.46
C PHE A 106 8.19 10.65 11.60
N LYS A 107 8.09 11.41 12.70
CA LYS A 107 8.95 11.22 13.86
C LYS A 107 8.83 9.80 14.43
N THR A 108 7.61 9.34 14.66
CA THR A 108 7.35 8.01 15.23
C THR A 108 7.91 6.89 14.33
N MET A 109 7.75 7.02 13.01
CA MET A 109 8.25 6.04 12.04
C MET A 109 9.79 6.02 11.99
N ILE A 110 10.42 7.20 11.98
CA ILE A 110 11.89 7.35 11.94
C ILE A 110 12.50 6.82 13.24
N ASP A 111 12.00 7.25 14.39
CA ASP A 111 12.52 6.80 15.70
C ASP A 111 12.47 5.27 15.79
N ARG A 112 11.39 4.66 15.30
CA ARG A 112 11.22 3.20 15.37
C ARG A 112 12.14 2.43 14.42
N ILE A 113 12.26 2.86 13.16
CA ILE A 113 13.13 2.18 12.18
C ILE A 113 14.59 2.28 12.58
N GLU A 114 15.00 3.40 13.21
CA GLU A 114 16.35 3.59 13.72
C GLU A 114 16.61 2.76 14.98
N ALA A 115 15.74 2.80 15.98
CA ALA A 115 15.91 2.06 17.21
C ALA A 115 16.02 0.55 16.96
N ASP A 116 15.25 0.04 16.01
CA ASP A 116 15.25 -1.37 15.66
C ASP A 116 16.29 -1.73 14.60
N GLN A 117 16.90 -0.77 13.93
CA GLN A 117 17.77 -0.99 12.75
C GLN A 117 17.07 -1.88 11.71
N SER A 118 15.79 -1.58 11.42
CA SER A 118 14.97 -2.38 10.51
C SER A 118 15.01 -1.88 9.06
N ASP A 119 14.66 -2.75 8.13
CA ASP A 119 14.53 -2.44 6.71
C ASP A 119 13.22 -1.68 6.43
N ILE A 120 12.17 -2.05 7.18
CA ILE A 120 10.81 -1.53 7.04
C ILE A 120 10.23 -1.28 8.42
N ALA A 121 9.61 -0.09 8.63
CA ALA A 121 8.72 0.17 9.74
C ALA A 121 7.27 0.29 9.26
N ILE A 122 6.32 -0.29 10.00
CA ILE A 122 4.90 -0.36 9.61
C ILE A 122 4.03 0.12 10.76
N CYS A 123 3.09 1.05 10.47
CA CYS A 123 2.12 1.54 11.44
C CYS A 123 0.69 1.07 11.14
N GLU A 124 -0.19 1.21 12.12
CA GLU A 124 -1.63 1.09 11.97
C GLU A 124 -2.23 2.34 11.33
N PHE A 125 -3.52 2.28 10.98
CA PHE A 125 -4.21 3.40 10.36
C PHE A 125 -5.68 3.46 10.76
N PHE A 126 -6.27 4.65 10.63
CA PHE A 126 -7.70 4.89 10.68
C PHE A 126 -8.32 4.73 9.28
N ILE A 127 -9.55 4.29 9.23
CA ILE A 127 -10.36 4.21 8.02
C ILE A 127 -11.47 5.24 8.16
N TYR A 128 -11.43 6.29 7.33
CA TYR A 128 -12.43 7.34 7.33
C TYR A 128 -13.39 7.19 6.16
N ASN A 129 -14.68 7.03 6.46
CA ASN A 129 -15.72 6.98 5.46
C ASN A 129 -16.16 8.40 5.09
N GLN A 130 -15.81 8.88 3.90
CA GLN A 130 -16.11 10.23 3.42
C GLN A 130 -17.62 10.51 3.33
N GLN A 131 -18.46 9.51 3.14
CA GLN A 131 -19.90 9.68 2.97
C GLN A 131 -20.65 9.77 4.32
N THR A 132 -20.23 8.96 5.31
CA THR A 132 -20.92 8.89 6.62
C THR A 132 -20.20 9.67 7.72
N GLY A 133 -18.93 10.05 7.51
CA GLY A 133 -18.09 10.64 8.56
C GLY A 133 -17.59 9.64 9.60
N GLU A 134 -17.94 8.37 9.48
CA GLU A 134 -17.54 7.33 10.45
C GLU A 134 -16.05 7.03 10.35
N MET A 135 -15.44 6.76 11.51
CA MET A 135 -14.04 6.39 11.63
C MET A 135 -13.90 5.00 12.23
N GLY A 136 -13.23 4.12 11.50
CA GLY A 136 -12.79 2.81 11.96
C GLY A 136 -11.28 2.77 12.19
N LYS A 137 -10.78 1.67 12.76
CA LYS A 137 -9.34 1.44 12.95
C LYS A 137 -8.95 0.11 12.33
N SER A 138 -7.86 0.08 11.58
CA SER A 138 -7.18 -1.13 11.13
C SER A 138 -6.03 -1.42 12.08
N ALA A 139 -6.15 -2.51 12.85
CA ALA A 139 -5.14 -2.94 13.79
C ALA A 139 -4.26 -4.04 13.20
N ILE A 140 -2.97 -4.01 13.51
CA ILE A 140 -2.04 -5.09 13.20
C ILE A 140 -2.16 -6.15 14.31
N PRO A 141 -2.50 -7.40 13.97
CA PRO A 141 -2.66 -8.47 14.98
C PRO A 141 -1.42 -8.66 15.85
N GLU A 142 -1.62 -8.96 17.12
CA GLU A 142 -0.54 -9.39 17.99
C GLU A 142 -0.05 -10.79 17.59
N THR A 143 1.26 -10.93 17.45
CA THR A 143 1.88 -12.19 17.04
C THR A 143 2.44 -13.00 18.20
N ARG A 144 2.19 -12.59 19.46
CA ARG A 144 2.61 -13.28 20.70
C ARG A 144 4.01 -13.90 20.58
N ASN A 145 5.02 -13.07 20.35
CA ASN A 145 6.44 -13.48 20.21
C ASN A 145 6.78 -14.32 18.97
N GLN A 146 5.87 -14.49 18.01
CA GLN A 146 6.23 -15.15 16.75
C GLN A 146 7.06 -14.21 15.90
N LYS A 147 8.16 -14.74 15.36
CA LYS A 147 8.94 -14.04 14.35
C LYS A 147 8.09 -13.89 13.09
N ILE A 148 7.93 -12.64 12.63
CA ILE A 148 7.10 -12.32 11.44
C ILE A 148 7.95 -12.42 10.18
N GLU A 149 9.17 -11.89 10.26
CA GLU A 149 10.10 -11.85 9.14
C GLU A 149 10.45 -13.26 8.67
N ARG A 150 10.58 -13.39 7.34
CA ARG A 150 10.91 -14.65 6.69
C ARG A 150 9.91 -15.78 6.94
N THR A 151 8.66 -15.41 7.29
CA THR A 151 7.55 -16.36 7.42
C THR A 151 6.37 -15.99 6.55
N ASN A 152 5.46 -16.94 6.31
CA ASN A 152 4.21 -16.68 5.58
C ASN A 152 3.31 -15.63 6.25
N LEU A 153 3.55 -15.31 7.54
CA LEU A 153 2.78 -14.32 8.30
C LEU A 153 2.84 -12.92 7.68
N VAL A 154 3.91 -12.54 6.97
CA VAL A 154 4.00 -11.25 6.29
C VAL A 154 2.86 -11.03 5.30
N PHE A 155 2.33 -12.08 4.68
CA PHE A 155 1.18 -12.02 3.77
C PHE A 155 -0.17 -11.97 4.50
N ASP A 156 -0.25 -12.55 5.69
CA ASP A 156 -1.50 -12.65 6.45
C ASP A 156 -1.74 -11.39 7.29
N ILE A 157 -0.69 -10.84 7.88
CA ILE A 157 -0.75 -9.75 8.86
C ILE A 157 -0.80 -8.37 8.21
N PHE A 158 0.02 -8.16 7.14
CA PHE A 158 0.16 -6.83 6.58
C PHE A 158 -0.72 -6.61 5.34
N ALA A 159 -1.27 -5.41 5.25
CA ALA A 159 -1.94 -4.94 4.04
C ALA A 159 -0.90 -4.50 2.98
N PRO A 160 -1.23 -4.57 1.66
CA PRO A 160 -0.30 -4.21 0.60
C PRO A 160 -0.12 -2.70 0.38
N ASN A 161 -0.78 -1.87 1.17
CA ASN A 161 -0.71 -0.41 1.06
C ASN A 161 0.71 0.13 1.36
N PRO A 162 1.30 0.98 0.51
CA PRO A 162 2.64 1.53 0.74
C PRO A 162 2.65 2.65 1.78
N TRP A 163 1.54 3.35 1.99
CA TRP A 163 1.44 4.55 2.82
C TRP A 163 1.49 4.31 4.34
N THR A 164 1.44 3.07 4.81
CA THR A 164 1.73 2.73 6.22
C THR A 164 3.17 2.27 6.45
N LYS A 165 4.02 2.30 5.43
CA LYS A 165 5.35 1.69 5.47
C LYS A 165 6.44 2.71 5.17
N LEU A 166 7.37 2.85 6.11
CA LEU A 166 8.63 3.56 5.93
C LEU A 166 9.70 2.54 5.52
N TYR A 167 10.44 2.84 4.47
CA TYR A 167 11.48 1.98 3.93
C TYR A 167 12.85 2.62 4.05
N ARG A 168 13.87 1.84 4.37
CA ARG A 168 15.26 2.25 4.20
C ARG A 168 15.60 2.26 2.70
N ILE A 169 16.05 3.39 2.13
CA ILE A 169 16.31 3.49 0.68
C ILE A 169 17.42 2.53 0.24
N SER A 170 18.45 2.34 1.05
CA SER A 170 19.52 1.38 0.74
C SER A 170 19.02 -0.06 0.62
N PHE A 171 18.01 -0.44 1.42
CA PHE A 171 17.34 -1.73 1.30
C PHE A 171 16.60 -1.87 -0.04
N LEU A 172 15.78 -0.86 -0.42
CA LEU A 172 15.06 -0.88 -1.69
C LEU A 172 16.01 -0.96 -2.88
N LYS A 173 17.10 -0.18 -2.88
CA LYS A 173 18.12 -0.17 -3.92
C LYS A 173 18.88 -1.50 -3.99
N LYS A 174 19.34 -2.04 -2.85
CA LYS A 174 20.07 -3.32 -2.78
C LYS A 174 19.23 -4.49 -3.29
N LYS A 175 17.91 -4.43 -3.09
CA LYS A 175 16.97 -5.47 -3.51
C LYS A 175 16.28 -5.15 -4.84
N GLU A 176 16.60 -4.05 -5.49
CA GLU A 176 16.01 -3.61 -6.78
C GLU A 176 14.48 -3.66 -6.77
N LEU A 177 13.89 -3.08 -5.71
CA LEU A 177 12.43 -3.13 -5.47
C LEU A 177 11.76 -1.92 -6.13
N LEU A 178 10.89 -2.19 -7.11
CA LEU A 178 10.12 -1.20 -7.85
C LEU A 178 8.63 -1.55 -7.86
N PHE A 179 7.79 -0.54 -8.00
CA PHE A 179 6.36 -0.72 -8.23
C PHE A 179 6.11 -1.26 -9.62
N GLN A 180 5.13 -2.14 -9.74
CA GLN A 180 4.67 -2.59 -11.04
C GLN A 180 3.92 -1.46 -11.76
N GLU A 181 4.24 -1.22 -13.04
CA GLU A 181 3.61 -0.16 -13.82
C GLU A 181 2.33 -0.67 -14.50
N ILE A 182 1.29 -0.85 -13.70
CA ILE A 182 -0.06 -1.25 -14.12
C ILE A 182 -1.10 -0.26 -13.59
N PRO A 183 -2.27 -0.15 -14.23
CA PRO A 183 -3.27 0.86 -13.89
C PRO A 183 -3.82 0.78 -12.46
N SER A 184 -3.97 -0.44 -11.91
CA SER A 184 -4.40 -0.65 -10.52
C SER A 184 -3.65 -1.81 -9.88
N CYS A 185 -3.70 -1.95 -8.54
CA CYS A 185 -2.97 -2.97 -7.79
C CYS A 185 -1.44 -2.92 -7.97
N ASN A 186 -0.89 -1.79 -8.39
CA ASN A 186 0.55 -1.59 -8.60
C ASN A 186 1.37 -1.68 -7.30
N ASP A 187 0.75 -1.42 -6.17
CA ASP A 187 1.30 -1.49 -4.82
C ASP A 187 1.42 -2.93 -4.29
N TRP A 188 0.61 -3.84 -4.82
CA TRP A 188 0.46 -5.19 -4.28
C TRP A 188 1.75 -6.01 -4.37
N SER A 189 2.35 -6.06 -5.55
CA SER A 189 3.60 -6.79 -5.77
C SER A 189 4.77 -6.14 -5.04
N PHE A 190 4.90 -4.81 -5.08
CA PHE A 190 5.94 -4.07 -4.40
C PHE A 190 5.92 -4.32 -2.88
N ALA A 191 4.75 -4.16 -2.25
CA ALA A 191 4.62 -4.33 -0.81
C ALA A 191 4.95 -5.76 -0.35
N TYR A 192 4.42 -6.78 -1.03
CA TYR A 192 4.70 -8.16 -0.61
C TYR A 192 6.10 -8.64 -0.98
N THR A 193 6.68 -8.19 -2.09
CA THR A 193 8.09 -8.50 -2.39
C THR A 193 9.01 -7.84 -1.37
N SER A 194 8.77 -6.58 -1.01
CA SER A 194 9.57 -5.89 0.01
C SER A 194 9.48 -6.58 1.37
N LEU A 195 8.27 -6.96 1.81
CA LEU A 195 8.07 -7.71 3.06
C LEU A 195 8.76 -9.07 3.06
N ALA A 196 8.74 -9.78 1.93
CA ALA A 196 9.40 -11.07 1.79
C ALA A 196 10.94 -10.95 1.76
N CYS A 197 11.48 -9.83 1.26
CA CYS A 197 12.91 -9.57 1.20
C CYS A 197 13.50 -8.98 2.47
N ALA A 198 12.67 -8.40 3.35
CA ALA A 198 13.12 -7.74 4.57
C ALA A 198 13.76 -8.71 5.56
N GLU A 199 14.88 -8.31 6.13
CA GLU A 199 15.56 -9.05 7.21
C GLU A 199 14.97 -8.71 8.58
N LYS A 200 14.52 -7.46 8.74
CA LYS A 200 13.89 -6.97 9.97
C LYS A 200 12.74 -6.00 9.66
N ILE A 201 11.62 -6.22 10.33
CA ILE A 201 10.40 -5.41 10.20
C ILE A 201 10.00 -4.88 11.58
N SER A 202 9.85 -3.58 11.70
CA SER A 202 9.32 -2.93 12.91
C SER A 202 7.83 -2.72 12.81
N VAL A 203 7.11 -2.99 13.88
CA VAL A 203 5.66 -2.77 13.98
C VAL A 203 5.34 -1.70 15.01
N ILE A 204 4.56 -0.71 14.59
CA ILE A 204 4.09 0.41 15.41
C ILE A 204 2.57 0.26 15.58
N ARG A 205 2.11 -0.16 16.77
CA ARG A 205 0.69 -0.34 17.09
C ARG A 205 0.00 0.98 17.46
N LYS A 206 0.26 1.99 16.62
CA LYS A 206 -0.35 3.32 16.71
C LYS A 206 -0.91 3.67 15.34
N PRO A 207 -2.19 4.06 15.22
CA PRO A 207 -2.74 4.55 13.95
C PRO A 207 -2.21 5.96 13.71
N LEU A 208 -1.48 6.13 12.61
CA LEU A 208 -0.81 7.39 12.26
C LEU A 208 -1.28 7.96 10.91
N VAL A 209 -1.99 7.16 10.14
CA VAL A 209 -2.52 7.52 8.82
C VAL A 209 -4.04 7.49 8.86
N TYR A 210 -4.69 8.48 8.26
CA TYR A 210 -6.13 8.54 8.08
C TYR A 210 -6.46 8.24 6.62
N TYR A 211 -6.78 6.97 6.34
CA TYR A 211 -7.13 6.49 5.01
C TYR A 211 -8.57 6.84 4.66
N ARG A 212 -8.74 7.62 3.61
CA ARG A 212 -10.05 8.08 3.12
C ARG A 212 -10.68 7.03 2.20
N THR A 213 -11.92 6.65 2.49
CA THR A 213 -12.69 5.70 1.68
C THR A 213 -13.98 6.34 1.16
N LYS A 214 -14.59 5.69 0.15
CA LYS A 214 -15.85 6.16 -0.45
C LYS A 214 -15.75 7.55 -1.09
N THR A 215 -14.58 7.88 -1.63
CA THR A 215 -14.40 9.07 -2.45
C THR A 215 -14.96 8.84 -3.87
N THR A 216 -15.40 9.91 -4.52
CA THR A 216 -15.95 9.84 -5.89
C THR A 216 -14.90 9.58 -6.96
N THR A 217 -13.62 9.84 -6.66
CA THR A 217 -12.48 9.75 -7.59
C THR A 217 -11.58 8.54 -7.32
N SER A 218 -11.83 7.77 -6.25
CA SER A 218 -10.99 6.64 -5.87
C SER A 218 -10.94 5.56 -6.95
N ILE A 219 -9.74 5.17 -7.36
CA ILE A 219 -9.48 4.03 -8.25
C ILE A 219 -10.12 2.75 -7.68
N SER A 220 -10.14 2.62 -6.34
CA SER A 220 -10.76 1.48 -5.67
C SER A 220 -12.28 1.38 -5.88
N SER A 221 -12.97 2.47 -6.20
CA SER A 221 -14.41 2.46 -6.50
C SER A 221 -14.74 1.82 -7.86
N TYR A 222 -13.77 1.71 -8.75
CA TYR A 222 -13.94 1.16 -10.11
C TYR A 222 -13.13 -0.12 -10.35
N ARG A 223 -12.64 -0.80 -9.31
CA ARG A 223 -11.79 -2.01 -9.41
C ARG A 223 -12.44 -3.11 -10.22
N TYR A 224 -13.76 -3.31 -10.13
CA TYR A 224 -14.49 -4.33 -10.89
C TYR A 224 -14.27 -4.23 -12.42
N LYS A 225 -13.96 -3.03 -12.94
CA LYS A 225 -13.62 -2.82 -14.36
C LYS A 225 -12.19 -3.26 -14.72
N ARG A 226 -11.34 -3.53 -13.72
CA ARG A 226 -9.90 -3.79 -13.86
C ARG A 226 -9.48 -5.15 -13.29
N THR A 227 -10.35 -6.14 -13.35
CA THR A 227 -10.07 -7.49 -12.81
C THR A 227 -8.83 -8.18 -13.40
N LYS A 228 -8.38 -7.75 -14.59
CA LYS A 228 -7.12 -8.24 -15.17
C LYS A 228 -5.88 -7.76 -14.40
N ASP A 229 -5.93 -6.57 -13.83
CA ASP A 229 -4.77 -5.96 -13.15
C ASP A 229 -4.36 -6.78 -11.92
N ILE A 230 -5.33 -7.30 -11.15
CA ILE A 230 -5.01 -8.17 -10.01
C ILE A 230 -4.37 -9.50 -10.45
N VAL A 231 -4.81 -10.07 -11.56
CA VAL A 231 -4.18 -11.29 -12.10
C VAL A 231 -2.75 -10.99 -12.51
N TRP A 232 -2.49 -9.85 -13.14
CA TRP A 232 -1.14 -9.41 -13.48
C TRP A 232 -0.28 -9.17 -12.23
N ALA A 233 -0.84 -8.51 -11.21
CA ALA A 233 -0.14 -8.29 -9.95
C ALA A 233 0.22 -9.61 -9.25
N ILE A 234 -0.68 -10.60 -9.24
CA ILE A 234 -0.41 -11.94 -8.68
C ILE A 234 0.69 -12.67 -9.47
N LYS A 235 0.62 -12.65 -10.80
CA LYS A 235 1.65 -13.26 -11.65
C LYS A 235 3.01 -12.62 -11.47
N TYR A 236 3.04 -11.29 -11.41
CA TYR A 236 4.26 -10.54 -11.23
C TYR A 236 4.88 -10.82 -9.85
N LEU A 237 4.09 -10.78 -8.77
CA LEU A 237 4.58 -11.14 -7.43
C LEU A 237 5.15 -12.58 -7.40
N ARG A 238 4.47 -13.53 -8.06
CA ARG A 238 4.99 -14.90 -8.18
C ARG A 238 6.34 -14.95 -8.88
N GLN A 239 6.48 -14.18 -9.97
CA GLN A 239 7.74 -14.07 -10.70
C GLN A 239 8.84 -13.46 -9.85
N GLU A 240 8.56 -12.36 -9.13
CA GLU A 240 9.47 -11.70 -8.21
C GLU A 240 9.95 -12.66 -7.10
N LEU A 241 9.03 -13.40 -6.48
CA LEU A 241 9.39 -14.39 -5.46
C LEU A 241 10.23 -15.54 -6.03
N LYS A 242 9.98 -15.96 -7.27
CA LYS A 242 10.76 -17.02 -7.93
C LYS A 242 12.16 -16.56 -8.31
N SER A 243 12.29 -15.39 -8.94
CA SER A 243 13.59 -14.85 -9.36
C SER A 243 14.54 -14.63 -8.19
N ARG A 244 13.98 -14.41 -6.99
CA ARG A 244 14.70 -14.21 -5.73
C ARG A 244 14.90 -15.49 -4.91
N ALA A 245 14.51 -16.65 -5.44
CA ALA A 245 14.52 -17.95 -4.73
C ALA A 245 13.69 -17.98 -3.44
N LEU A 246 12.68 -17.10 -3.31
CA LEU A 246 11.83 -16.95 -2.14
C LEU A 246 10.49 -17.68 -2.25
N PHE A 247 10.10 -18.12 -3.47
CA PHE A 247 8.76 -18.65 -3.70
C PHE A 247 8.42 -19.90 -2.86
N SER A 248 9.35 -20.84 -2.70
CA SER A 248 9.14 -22.06 -1.90
C SER A 248 8.80 -21.73 -0.44
N GLN A 249 9.49 -20.75 0.13
CA GLN A 249 9.29 -20.29 1.50
C GLN A 249 7.93 -19.61 1.72
N TYR A 250 7.47 -18.81 0.75
CA TYR A 250 6.27 -17.99 0.87
C TYR A 250 5.06 -18.53 0.10
N LYS A 251 5.14 -19.71 -0.47
CA LYS A 251 4.13 -20.29 -1.37
C LYS A 251 2.72 -20.33 -0.74
N GLU A 252 2.62 -20.69 0.53
CA GLU A 252 1.31 -20.78 1.20
C GLU A 252 0.72 -19.40 1.50
N GLY A 253 1.51 -18.46 2.04
CA GLY A 253 1.07 -17.08 2.29
C GLY A 253 0.67 -16.39 1.00
N PHE A 254 1.50 -16.51 -0.04
CA PHE A 254 1.18 -16.04 -1.40
C PHE A 254 -0.16 -16.60 -1.90
N ALA A 255 -0.38 -17.91 -1.77
CA ALA A 255 -1.60 -18.55 -2.25
C ALA A 255 -2.84 -18.08 -1.47
N ARG A 256 -2.79 -18.05 -0.14
CA ARG A 256 -3.90 -17.55 0.70
C ARG A 256 -4.25 -16.11 0.37
N LYS A 257 -3.23 -15.24 0.22
CA LYS A 257 -3.44 -13.82 -0.08
C LYS A 257 -3.99 -13.58 -1.47
N SER A 258 -3.47 -14.30 -2.47
CA SER A 258 -3.96 -14.26 -3.85
C SER A 258 -5.44 -14.62 -3.94
N ILE A 259 -5.86 -15.72 -3.31
CA ILE A 259 -7.27 -16.12 -3.27
C ILE A 259 -8.13 -15.11 -2.52
N SER A 260 -7.65 -14.59 -1.39
CA SER A 260 -8.42 -13.59 -0.63
C SER A 260 -8.68 -12.35 -1.47
N HIS A 261 -7.70 -11.91 -2.27
CA HIS A 261 -7.85 -10.76 -3.13
C HIS A 261 -8.74 -11.02 -4.34
N LEU A 262 -8.59 -12.18 -5.01
CA LEU A 262 -9.45 -12.58 -6.11
C LEU A 262 -10.93 -12.68 -5.67
N VAL A 263 -11.18 -13.24 -4.49
CA VAL A 263 -12.55 -13.33 -3.94
C VAL A 263 -13.10 -11.94 -3.61
N TYR A 264 -12.29 -11.07 -3.01
CA TYR A 264 -12.70 -9.69 -2.70
C TYR A 264 -13.09 -8.92 -3.97
N GLU A 265 -12.28 -8.99 -5.02
CA GLU A 265 -12.57 -8.35 -6.31
C GLU A 265 -13.83 -8.94 -6.98
N ALA A 266 -14.01 -10.26 -6.92
CA ALA A 266 -15.19 -10.89 -7.47
C ALA A 266 -16.47 -10.48 -6.74
N LEU A 267 -16.43 -10.34 -5.40
CA LEU A 267 -17.58 -9.91 -4.59
C LEU A 267 -17.90 -8.42 -4.73
N SER A 268 -16.94 -7.60 -5.18
CA SER A 268 -17.18 -6.18 -5.45
C SER A 268 -18.01 -5.96 -6.74
N ASP A 269 -18.08 -6.96 -7.60
CA ASP A 269 -18.91 -6.98 -8.81
C ASP A 269 -20.32 -7.48 -8.43
N GLN A 270 -21.26 -6.56 -8.20
CA GLN A 270 -22.63 -6.88 -7.75
C GLN A 270 -23.40 -7.64 -8.84
N GLY A 271 -23.44 -8.98 -8.78
CA GLY A 271 -24.32 -9.79 -9.63
C GLY A 271 -23.94 -11.25 -9.88
N VAL A 272 -24.70 -11.92 -10.73
CA VAL A 272 -24.59 -13.37 -11.10
C VAL A 272 -23.23 -13.73 -11.73
N LYS A 273 -22.43 -12.73 -12.11
CA LYS A 273 -21.11 -12.92 -12.77
C LYS A 273 -19.97 -13.20 -11.81
N VAL A 274 -20.15 -13.11 -10.50
CA VAL A 274 -19.07 -13.26 -9.49
C VAL A 274 -18.30 -14.58 -9.67
N PHE A 275 -19.01 -15.70 -9.82
CA PHE A 275 -18.35 -17.00 -10.01
C PHE A 275 -17.61 -17.11 -11.34
N TYR A 276 -18.18 -16.55 -12.39
CA TYR A 276 -17.53 -16.54 -13.70
C TYR A 276 -16.22 -15.72 -13.66
N VAL A 277 -16.26 -14.53 -13.09
CA VAL A 277 -15.07 -13.65 -12.95
C VAL A 277 -14.01 -14.33 -12.10
N LEU A 278 -14.41 -14.90 -10.95
CA LEU A 278 -13.50 -15.63 -10.06
C LEU A 278 -12.86 -16.84 -10.76
N PHE A 279 -13.66 -17.67 -11.40
CA PHE A 279 -13.19 -18.86 -12.09
C PHE A 279 -12.25 -18.51 -13.26
N ARG A 280 -12.64 -17.54 -14.09
CA ARG A 280 -11.78 -17.02 -15.16
C ARG A 280 -10.44 -16.52 -14.64
N ASN A 281 -10.45 -15.73 -13.56
CA ASN A 281 -9.24 -15.18 -12.96
C ASN A 281 -8.35 -16.27 -12.34
N LEU A 282 -8.95 -17.30 -11.72
CA LEU A 282 -8.21 -18.48 -11.25
C LEU A 282 -7.50 -19.22 -12.40
N LEU A 283 -8.20 -19.46 -13.51
CA LEU A 283 -7.60 -20.07 -14.70
C LEU A 283 -6.46 -19.20 -15.25
N MET A 284 -6.65 -17.88 -15.27
CA MET A 284 -5.62 -16.94 -15.75
C MET A 284 -4.38 -16.92 -14.85
N VAL A 285 -4.52 -17.07 -13.54
CA VAL A 285 -3.37 -17.15 -12.60
C VAL A 285 -2.56 -18.42 -12.87
N ASN A 286 -3.21 -19.52 -13.21
CA ASN A 286 -2.59 -20.80 -13.53
C ASN A 286 -1.52 -21.23 -12.51
N ASP A 287 -1.90 -21.32 -11.23
CA ASP A 287 -1.01 -21.71 -10.13
C ASP A 287 -1.67 -22.74 -9.21
N PHE A 288 -1.06 -23.91 -9.08
CA PHE A 288 -1.58 -25.02 -8.28
C PHE A 288 -1.75 -24.67 -6.80
N ALA A 289 -0.84 -23.88 -6.21
CA ALA A 289 -0.96 -23.49 -4.82
C ALA A 289 -2.18 -22.56 -4.59
N VAL A 290 -2.46 -21.68 -5.55
CA VAL A 290 -3.64 -20.81 -5.56
C VAL A 290 -4.91 -21.63 -5.71
N TYR A 291 -4.94 -22.64 -6.60
CA TYR A 291 -6.09 -23.54 -6.72
C TYR A 291 -6.36 -24.33 -5.43
N LYS A 292 -5.31 -24.89 -4.83
CA LYS A 292 -5.42 -25.61 -3.54
C LYS A 292 -6.00 -24.70 -2.45
N ALA A 293 -5.50 -23.47 -2.32
CA ALA A 293 -5.99 -22.48 -1.36
C ALA A 293 -7.45 -22.10 -1.63
N PHE A 294 -7.86 -21.98 -2.90
CA PHE A 294 -9.25 -21.75 -3.28
C PHE A 294 -10.17 -22.87 -2.81
N VAL A 295 -9.83 -24.10 -3.12
CA VAL A 295 -10.61 -25.29 -2.71
C VAL A 295 -10.76 -25.32 -1.19
N GLN A 296 -9.68 -25.10 -0.43
CA GLN A 296 -9.72 -25.03 1.02
C GLN A 296 -10.67 -23.94 1.53
N LYS A 297 -10.66 -22.76 0.92
CA LYS A 297 -11.53 -21.65 1.29
C LYS A 297 -13.01 -21.95 1.00
N VAL A 298 -13.31 -22.62 -0.12
CA VAL A 298 -14.66 -23.07 -0.48
C VAL A 298 -15.15 -24.09 0.55
N ILE A 299 -14.34 -25.10 0.88
CA ILE A 299 -14.68 -26.11 1.89
C ILE A 299 -14.98 -25.46 3.24
N GLN A 300 -14.12 -24.50 3.68
CA GLN A 300 -14.36 -23.76 4.92
C GLN A 300 -15.65 -22.96 4.91
N TYR A 301 -15.98 -22.32 3.78
CA TYR A 301 -17.21 -21.56 3.62
C TYR A 301 -18.45 -22.49 3.71
N LEU A 302 -18.45 -23.59 2.95
CA LEU A 302 -19.53 -24.58 2.97
C LEU A 302 -19.70 -25.20 4.36
N GLY A 303 -18.61 -25.53 5.05
CA GLY A 303 -18.65 -26.04 6.41
C GLY A 303 -19.26 -25.04 7.43
N LYS A 304 -18.99 -23.73 7.26
CA LYS A 304 -19.63 -22.68 8.08
C LYS A 304 -21.14 -22.56 7.81
N GLN A 305 -21.56 -22.63 6.54
CA GLN A 305 -22.98 -22.60 6.19
C GLN A 305 -23.73 -23.83 6.71
N TYR A 306 -23.13 -25.01 6.57
CA TYR A 306 -23.69 -26.26 7.10
C TYR A 306 -23.89 -26.20 8.62
N ARG A 307 -22.89 -25.72 9.38
CA ARG A 307 -23.05 -25.52 10.85
C ARG A 307 -24.19 -24.55 11.19
N LYS A 308 -24.33 -23.42 10.46
CA LYS A 308 -25.41 -22.47 10.65
C LYS A 308 -26.80 -23.09 10.42
N LEU A 309 -26.92 -24.04 9.49
CA LEU A 309 -28.16 -24.75 9.21
C LEU A 309 -28.53 -25.73 10.32
N ILE A 310 -27.53 -26.41 10.90
CA ILE A 310 -27.78 -27.40 11.99
C ILE A 310 -28.01 -26.71 13.33
N THR A 311 -27.40 -25.53 13.58
CA THR A 311 -27.53 -24.82 14.86
C THR A 311 -28.72 -23.86 14.93
N LYS A 312 -29.53 -23.74 13.88
CA LYS A 312 -30.81 -23.01 13.98
C LYS A 312 -31.74 -23.78 14.88
N PRO A 313 -32.25 -23.21 15.99
CA PRO A 313 -33.26 -23.85 16.79
C PRO A 313 -34.48 -24.12 15.88
N LYS A 314 -34.95 -25.36 15.88
CA LYS A 314 -36.25 -25.70 15.26
C LYS A 314 -37.32 -24.84 15.95
N LYS A 315 -37.94 -23.93 15.19
CA LYS A 315 -39.11 -23.20 15.63
C LYS A 315 -40.27 -24.17 15.71
#